data_f3f54ac718a661139f60aa74a18fc1ed
#
_entry.id   f3f54ac718a661139f60aa74a18fc1ed
#
_cell.length_a   1.000
_cell.length_b   1.000
_cell.length_c   1.000
_cell.angle_alpha   90.00
_cell.angle_beta   90.00
_cell.angle_gamma   90.00
#
_symmetry.space_group_name_H-M   'P 1'
#
loop_
_entity.id
_entity.type
_entity.pdbx_description
1 polymer ?
#
loop_
_entity_poly.entity_id
_entity_poly.type
_entity_poly.pdbx_seq_one_letter_code
_entity_poly.pdbx_strand_id
1 'polypeptide(L)'
;MKQLTIFALSTLLCVACNTANSGDAEKELPNKTMQLEREAFYYENPESRTPTYSVASEANRLSFFGWGESTDYAFTLELPSDVSNIDRILLEYEMGGWNKGPGEWDNTTMLFVEDKVSGERYEITRAITPYGGGFGKYWSKTFWLDVTEYLPMLSGATNFYIYYGGWDANDNRAHTATITLHYYKGTPKRNVVFTHELYDSSKDGNSGYRGWAYGVAGHDIEDVSRLGERIVEIPDEVKTLEMRIAITGHGHDQGSFVERTGYRTLNAAEFDHNYYEVVVNGTTAEKKGYIFYSNSDTYKQAGTYYYDRANWGPGLPINVHYWKIARPEEGFGTLSLDLNLEEFISEMTATNAEGVAQYIVQVNLFGYDK
;
A
#
# COMPACT_ATOMS: atom_id res chain seq x y z
N MET A 1 34.99 -36.64 40.28
CA MET A 1 34.71 -37.04 38.91
C MET A 1 34.10 -35.83 38.21
N LYS A 2 34.88 -35.18 37.34
CA LYS A 2 34.47 -33.99 36.59
C LYS A 2 33.96 -34.47 35.25
N GLN A 3 32.70 -34.17 34.94
CA GLN A 3 32.18 -34.36 33.61
C GLN A 3 32.47 -33.11 32.77
N LEU A 4 33.17 -33.33 31.68
CA LEU A 4 33.53 -32.36 30.68
C LEU A 4 32.38 -32.30 29.65
N THR A 5 31.72 -31.17 29.54
CA THR A 5 30.72 -30.94 28.49
C THR A 5 31.41 -30.33 27.27
N ILE A 6 31.45 -31.07 26.18
CA ILE A 6 32.04 -30.65 24.90
C ILE A 6 30.97 -29.84 24.15
N PHE A 7 31.23 -28.56 23.93
CA PHE A 7 30.51 -27.75 22.96
C PHE A 7 31.04 -28.05 21.56
N ALA A 8 30.22 -28.61 20.73
CA ALA A 8 30.50 -28.75 19.31
C ALA A 8 30.14 -27.43 18.59
N LEU A 9 31.17 -26.72 18.15
CA LEU A 9 31.08 -25.54 17.31
C LEU A 9 30.96 -26.02 15.84
N SER A 10 29.77 -25.94 15.28
CA SER A 10 29.57 -26.20 13.83
C SER A 10 29.92 -24.94 13.04
N THR A 11 31.14 -24.92 12.52
CA THR A 11 31.57 -23.96 11.51
C THR A 11 30.88 -24.29 10.18
N LEU A 12 29.93 -23.43 9.78
CA LEU A 12 29.38 -23.45 8.42
C LEU A 12 30.43 -22.85 7.49
N LEU A 13 31.08 -23.69 6.68
CA LEU A 13 31.92 -23.24 5.55
C LEU A 13 30.98 -22.72 4.45
N CYS A 14 30.92 -21.42 4.26
CA CYS A 14 30.47 -20.83 3.02
C CYS A 14 31.51 -21.13 1.93
N VAL A 15 31.22 -22.12 1.08
CA VAL A 15 31.94 -22.30 -0.17
C VAL A 15 31.43 -21.27 -1.15
N ALA A 16 32.17 -20.17 -1.31
CA ALA A 16 31.97 -19.25 -2.43
C ALA A 16 32.41 -19.98 -3.70
N CYS A 17 31.46 -20.54 -4.45
CA CYS A 17 31.66 -20.90 -5.84
C CYS A 17 31.67 -19.64 -6.69
N ASN A 18 32.87 -19.09 -6.91
CA ASN A 18 33.12 -18.21 -8.03
C ASN A 18 33.12 -19.07 -9.32
N THR A 19 31.98 -19.19 -9.95
CA THR A 19 31.93 -19.53 -11.38
C THR A 19 31.68 -18.22 -12.12
N ALA A 20 32.76 -17.68 -12.69
CA ALA A 20 32.66 -16.75 -13.80
C ALA A 20 31.91 -17.49 -14.92
N ASN A 21 30.65 -17.23 -15.08
CA ASN A 21 29.87 -17.65 -16.21
C ASN A 21 29.62 -16.45 -17.12
N SER A 22 30.17 -16.61 -18.34
CA SER A 22 29.88 -15.83 -19.53
C SER A 22 28.40 -15.53 -19.68
N GLY A 23 28.08 -14.25 -19.91
CA GLY A 23 26.73 -13.71 -20.12
C GLY A 23 25.85 -14.51 -21.08
N ASP A 24 25.00 -15.28 -20.51
CA ASP A 24 23.66 -15.48 -21.03
C ASP A 24 22.73 -14.68 -20.15
N ALA A 25 22.40 -13.47 -20.59
CA ALA A 25 21.24 -12.78 -20.07
C ALA A 25 20.08 -13.77 -20.21
N GLU A 26 19.50 -14.22 -19.07
CA GLU A 26 18.27 -14.98 -19.11
C GLU A 26 17.30 -14.19 -19.99
N LYS A 27 16.96 -14.75 -21.16
CA LYS A 27 15.92 -14.19 -22.01
C LYS A 27 14.65 -14.21 -21.17
N GLU A 28 14.20 -13.04 -20.69
CA GLU A 28 12.90 -12.93 -20.05
C GLU A 28 11.86 -13.48 -21.02
N LEU A 29 11.13 -14.52 -20.59
CA LEU A 29 10.09 -15.11 -21.43
C LEU A 29 8.99 -14.06 -21.65
N PRO A 30 8.49 -13.89 -22.87
CA PRO A 30 7.36 -13.01 -23.17
C PRO A 30 6.17 -13.33 -22.25
N ASN A 31 5.45 -12.30 -21.81
CA ASN A 31 4.29 -12.39 -20.92
C ASN A 31 4.54 -12.92 -19.49
N LYS A 32 5.79 -12.94 -19.03
CA LYS A 32 6.09 -13.30 -17.65
C LYS A 32 5.99 -12.08 -16.75
N THR A 33 5.14 -12.16 -15.72
CA THR A 33 5.12 -11.17 -14.62
C THR A 33 6.03 -11.64 -13.49
N MET A 34 6.65 -10.68 -12.81
CA MET A 34 7.54 -10.95 -11.68
C MET A 34 7.25 -9.98 -10.55
N GLN A 35 6.97 -10.49 -9.36
CA GLN A 35 6.86 -9.65 -8.18
C GLN A 35 8.25 -9.13 -7.81
N LEU A 36 8.37 -7.80 -7.71
CA LEU A 36 9.57 -7.12 -7.24
C LEU A 36 9.48 -6.92 -5.75
N GLU A 37 10.50 -7.36 -5.03
CA GLU A 37 10.62 -7.10 -3.60
C GLU A 37 11.16 -5.67 -3.41
N ARG A 38 10.36 -4.83 -2.77
CA ARG A 38 10.71 -3.47 -2.38
C ARG A 38 10.25 -3.23 -0.96
N GLU A 39 11.04 -2.48 -0.19
CA GLU A 39 10.59 -2.01 1.11
C GLU A 39 9.40 -1.07 0.93
N ALA A 40 8.30 -1.38 1.59
CA ALA A 40 7.10 -0.57 1.53
C ALA A 40 7.30 0.77 2.25
N PHE A 41 8.06 0.76 3.35
CA PHE A 41 8.44 1.94 4.12
C PHE A 41 9.70 1.67 4.96
N TYR A 42 10.30 2.73 5.47
CA TYR A 42 11.46 2.67 6.35
C TYR A 42 11.14 3.41 7.65
N TYR A 43 11.69 2.95 8.76
CA TYR A 43 11.57 3.63 10.07
C TYR A 43 12.50 4.84 10.20
N GLU A 44 13.54 4.88 9.40
CA GLU A 44 14.53 5.96 9.34
C GLU A 44 14.74 6.37 7.89
N ASN A 45 15.25 7.58 7.67
CA ASN A 45 15.58 8.04 6.31
C ASN A 45 16.57 7.07 5.65
N PRO A 46 16.20 6.38 4.57
CA PRO A 46 17.07 5.44 3.89
C PRO A 46 18.12 6.12 2.99
N GLU A 47 18.10 7.45 2.89
CA GLU A 47 18.99 8.22 2.03
C GLU A 47 20.03 8.97 2.86
N SER A 48 21.31 8.79 2.53
CA SER A 48 22.42 9.43 3.22
C SER A 48 22.74 10.85 2.72
N ARG A 49 22.28 11.19 1.51
CA ARG A 49 22.45 12.52 0.92
C ARG A 49 21.58 13.55 1.62
N THR A 50 22.03 14.79 1.65
CA THR A 50 21.17 15.91 2.05
C THR A 50 20.17 16.20 0.93
N PRO A 51 18.86 16.34 1.23
CA PRO A 51 17.89 16.72 0.22
C PRO A 51 18.19 18.12 -0.33
N THR A 52 18.01 18.29 -1.62
CA THR A 52 18.15 19.61 -2.27
C THR A 52 16.98 20.52 -1.94
N TYR A 53 15.80 19.92 -1.84
CA TYR A 53 14.57 20.60 -1.43
C TYR A 53 13.83 19.76 -0.41
N SER A 54 13.18 20.43 0.53
CA SER A 54 12.24 19.80 1.45
C SER A 54 11.02 20.71 1.58
N VAL A 55 9.84 20.15 1.33
CA VAL A 55 8.57 20.90 1.41
C VAL A 55 7.63 20.14 2.33
N ALA A 56 7.22 20.78 3.42
CA ALA A 56 6.36 20.20 4.43
C ALA A 56 4.94 20.77 4.36
N SER A 57 3.95 19.93 4.65
CA SER A 57 2.60 20.39 4.96
C SER A 57 2.53 20.93 6.39
N GLU A 58 1.43 21.65 6.71
CA GLU A 58 1.02 21.78 8.09
C GLU A 58 0.49 20.43 8.62
N ALA A 59 0.43 20.29 9.96
CA ALA A 59 -0.17 19.12 10.56
C ALA A 59 -1.70 19.13 10.34
N ASN A 60 -2.19 18.16 9.59
CA ASN A 60 -3.62 18.02 9.32
C ASN A 60 -4.27 17.23 10.47
N ARG A 61 -5.18 17.85 11.18
CA ARG A 61 -5.97 17.16 12.19
C ARG A 61 -7.00 16.27 11.51
N LEU A 62 -6.89 14.97 11.75
CA LEU A 62 -7.80 13.95 11.24
C LEU A 62 -8.80 13.60 12.35
N SER A 63 -10.00 14.15 12.31
CA SER A 63 -11.05 13.77 13.23
C SER A 63 -12.42 14.05 12.64
N PHE A 64 -13.36 13.20 12.98
CA PHE A 64 -14.78 13.44 12.77
C PHE A 64 -15.61 12.71 13.82
N PHE A 65 -16.88 13.09 13.95
CA PHE A 65 -17.75 12.66 15.02
C PHE A 65 -18.99 11.96 14.49
N GLY A 66 -18.85 10.72 14.04
CA GLY A 66 -19.96 9.95 13.53
C GLY A 66 -19.53 8.65 12.86
N TRP A 67 -20.34 7.63 12.98
CA TRP A 67 -20.12 6.37 12.28
C TRP A 67 -20.44 6.51 10.79
N GLY A 68 -19.57 5.95 9.94
CA GLY A 68 -19.77 5.91 8.49
C GLY A 68 -19.52 7.25 7.79
N GLU A 69 -19.06 8.26 8.49
CA GLU A 69 -18.59 9.51 7.89
C GLU A 69 -17.11 9.36 7.55
N SER A 70 -16.72 9.90 6.40
CA SER A 70 -15.33 10.02 6.00
C SER A 70 -15.01 11.45 5.66
N THR A 71 -13.76 11.85 5.87
CA THR A 71 -13.34 13.22 5.62
C THR A 71 -12.18 13.23 4.64
N ASP A 72 -12.32 14.04 3.59
CA ASP A 72 -11.22 14.39 2.70
C ASP A 72 -10.65 15.74 3.12
N TYR A 73 -9.39 15.74 3.53
CA TYR A 73 -8.64 16.96 3.78
C TYR A 73 -7.86 17.31 2.52
N ALA A 74 -8.23 18.38 1.86
CA ALA A 74 -7.54 18.89 0.69
C ALA A 74 -6.56 19.99 1.07
N PHE A 75 -5.34 19.95 0.53
CA PHE A 75 -4.35 21.02 0.69
C PHE A 75 -3.42 21.05 -0.53
N THR A 76 -2.79 22.19 -0.75
CA THR A 76 -1.85 22.40 -1.86
C THR A 76 -0.47 22.67 -1.31
N LEU A 77 0.55 22.05 -1.90
CA LEU A 77 1.96 22.37 -1.64
C LEU A 77 2.60 22.99 -2.88
N GLU A 78 3.40 24.02 -2.66
CA GLU A 78 4.25 24.61 -3.68
C GLU A 78 5.57 23.82 -3.75
N LEU A 79 5.63 22.87 -4.65
CA LEU A 79 6.77 21.97 -4.86
C LEU A 79 7.76 22.58 -5.87
N PRO A 80 9.02 22.09 -5.95
CA PRO A 80 9.96 22.53 -6.97
C PRO A 80 9.37 22.39 -8.38
N SER A 81 9.44 23.43 -9.17
CA SER A 81 8.92 23.41 -10.56
C SER A 81 9.84 22.70 -11.54
N ASP A 82 11.17 22.74 -11.29
CA ASP A 82 12.16 22.00 -12.07
C ASP A 82 12.60 20.75 -11.32
N VAL A 83 12.14 19.62 -11.82
CA VAL A 83 12.44 18.28 -11.29
C VAL A 83 13.25 17.42 -12.27
N SER A 84 13.79 18.02 -13.34
CA SER A 84 14.49 17.30 -14.42
C SER A 84 15.74 16.53 -13.96
N ASN A 85 16.37 16.99 -12.88
CA ASN A 85 17.57 16.38 -12.30
C ASN A 85 17.29 15.79 -10.90
N ILE A 86 16.07 15.34 -10.65
CA ILE A 86 15.70 14.66 -9.42
C ILE A 86 15.73 13.15 -9.70
N ASP A 87 16.57 12.43 -8.97
CA ASP A 87 16.67 10.96 -9.08
C ASP A 87 15.93 10.21 -7.99
N ARG A 88 15.52 10.92 -6.93
CA ARG A 88 14.77 10.34 -5.83
C ARG A 88 13.89 11.37 -5.13
N ILE A 89 12.67 10.91 -4.75
CA ILE A 89 11.79 11.65 -3.84
C ILE A 89 11.42 10.72 -2.69
N LEU A 90 11.68 11.17 -1.46
CA LEU A 90 11.21 10.49 -0.26
C LEU A 90 10.08 11.29 0.37
N LEU A 91 9.02 10.59 0.72
CA LEU A 91 7.95 11.09 1.55
C LEU A 91 8.27 10.73 3.01
N GLU A 92 8.44 11.73 3.85
CA GLU A 92 8.40 11.59 5.30
C GLU A 92 6.94 11.77 5.75
N TYR A 93 6.34 10.72 6.28
CA TYR A 93 4.98 10.71 6.77
C TYR A 93 4.98 10.58 8.29
N GLU A 94 4.52 11.62 8.99
CA GLU A 94 4.39 11.61 10.43
C GLU A 94 2.93 11.45 10.84
N MET A 95 2.65 10.40 11.60
CA MET A 95 1.41 10.25 12.36
C MET A 95 1.61 10.81 13.75
N GLY A 96 0.71 11.67 14.21
CA GLY A 96 0.77 12.27 15.55
C GLY A 96 -0.57 12.25 16.26
N GLY A 97 -0.56 12.80 17.48
CA GLY A 97 -1.75 12.94 18.31
C GLY A 97 -2.20 14.39 18.44
N TRP A 98 -3.50 14.58 18.63
CA TRP A 98 -4.10 15.87 18.90
C TRP A 98 -4.53 15.98 20.37
N ASN A 99 -4.38 17.15 20.98
CA ASN A 99 -4.85 17.52 22.33
C ASN A 99 -4.33 16.54 23.41
N LYS A 100 -5.06 15.48 23.76
CA LYS A 100 -4.66 14.50 24.77
C LYS A 100 -3.89 13.31 24.20
N GLY A 101 -3.85 13.17 22.89
CA GLY A 101 -3.14 12.10 22.19
C GLY A 101 -3.85 11.66 20.92
N PRO A 102 -3.34 10.60 20.26
CA PRO A 102 -3.98 10.04 19.08
C PRO A 102 -5.34 9.43 19.42
N GLY A 103 -6.22 9.32 18.43
CA GLY A 103 -7.52 8.67 18.53
C GLY A 103 -7.43 7.23 19.05
N GLU A 104 -8.54 6.65 19.47
CA GLU A 104 -8.52 5.36 20.19
C GLU A 104 -8.45 4.15 19.27
N TRP A 105 -8.84 4.30 17.99
CA TRP A 105 -9.04 3.20 17.07
C TRP A 105 -8.02 3.22 15.91
N ASP A 106 -7.81 2.04 15.34
CA ASP A 106 -7.01 1.76 14.16
C ASP A 106 -7.79 2.09 12.88
N ASN A 107 -7.75 3.35 12.51
CA ASN A 107 -8.49 3.87 11.36
C ASN A 107 -7.62 3.99 10.11
N THR A 108 -8.23 3.79 8.96
CA THR A 108 -7.56 3.94 7.67
C THR A 108 -7.34 5.41 7.33
N THR A 109 -6.11 5.74 6.97
CA THR A 109 -5.75 7.02 6.33
C THR A 109 -5.13 6.76 4.98
N MET A 110 -5.57 7.47 3.95
CA MET A 110 -5.02 7.36 2.59
C MET A 110 -4.56 8.72 2.12
N LEU A 111 -3.32 8.82 1.66
CA LEU A 111 -2.77 10.04 1.07
C LEU A 111 -2.80 9.91 -0.45
N PHE A 112 -3.47 10.85 -1.10
CA PHE A 112 -3.54 10.94 -2.56
C PHE A 112 -2.83 12.18 -3.07
N VAL A 113 -2.28 12.07 -4.28
CA VAL A 113 -1.83 13.19 -5.11
C VAL A 113 -2.72 13.28 -6.35
N GLU A 114 -3.02 14.49 -6.79
CA GLU A 114 -3.77 14.72 -8.02
C GLU A 114 -2.83 14.86 -9.22
N ASP A 115 -3.10 14.08 -10.26
CA ASP A 115 -2.47 14.33 -11.56
C ASP A 115 -3.12 15.56 -12.21
N LYS A 116 -2.32 16.58 -12.46
CA LYS A 116 -2.77 17.86 -13.01
C LYS A 116 -3.34 17.78 -14.42
N VAL A 117 -2.97 16.74 -15.16
CA VAL A 117 -3.39 16.56 -16.56
C VAL A 117 -4.75 15.90 -16.63
N SER A 118 -4.92 14.80 -15.90
CA SER A 118 -6.17 14.04 -15.91
C SER A 118 -7.16 14.49 -14.83
N GLY A 119 -6.68 15.11 -13.74
CA GLY A 119 -7.46 15.39 -12.54
C GLY A 119 -7.72 14.17 -11.67
N GLU A 120 -7.14 13.01 -12.04
CA GLU A 120 -7.27 11.77 -11.29
C GLU A 120 -6.39 11.81 -10.03
N ARG A 121 -6.85 11.11 -8.97
CA ARG A 121 -6.14 11.01 -7.71
C ARG A 121 -5.46 9.65 -7.61
N TYR A 122 -4.16 9.66 -7.36
CA TYR A 122 -3.34 8.46 -7.16
C TYR A 122 -2.98 8.31 -5.69
N GLU A 123 -3.27 7.16 -5.11
CA GLU A 123 -2.87 6.85 -3.73
C GLU A 123 -1.35 6.70 -3.65
N ILE A 124 -0.70 7.60 -2.91
CA ILE A 124 0.73 7.51 -2.63
C ILE A 124 0.99 6.47 -1.54
N THR A 125 0.23 6.56 -0.45
CA THR A 125 0.35 5.64 0.68
C THR A 125 -0.96 5.52 1.44
N ARG A 126 -1.12 4.40 2.10
CA ARG A 126 -2.16 4.14 3.09
C ARG A 126 -1.47 3.83 4.41
N ALA A 127 -1.90 4.46 5.47
CA ALA A 127 -1.42 4.18 6.80
C ALA A 127 -2.61 3.93 7.72
N ILE A 128 -2.45 2.98 8.61
CA ILE A 128 -3.47 2.69 9.61
C ILE A 128 -3.05 3.37 10.91
N THR A 129 -3.95 4.10 11.54
CA THR A 129 -3.65 4.76 12.81
C THR A 129 -3.46 3.73 13.93
N PRO A 130 -2.71 4.04 14.99
CA PRO A 130 -2.55 3.13 16.11
C PRO A 130 -3.80 3.13 17.01
N TYR A 131 -3.93 2.12 17.84
CA TYR A 131 -4.78 2.17 19.04
C TYR A 131 -4.22 3.20 20.03
N GLY A 132 -4.63 4.43 19.93
CA GLY A 132 -4.02 5.57 20.61
C GLY A 132 -4.29 5.67 22.10
N GLY A 133 -5.18 4.87 22.66
CA GLY A 133 -5.61 4.97 24.07
C GLY A 133 -4.48 4.91 25.11
N GLY A 134 -3.36 4.27 24.78
CA GLY A 134 -2.16 4.20 25.64
C GLY A 134 -1.14 5.33 25.44
N PHE A 135 -1.36 6.24 24.48
CA PHE A 135 -0.40 7.28 24.10
C PHE A 135 -0.82 8.66 24.58
N GLY A 136 0.15 9.51 24.89
CA GLY A 136 -0.07 10.89 25.29
C GLY A 136 -0.05 11.87 24.12
N LYS A 137 -0.27 13.14 24.42
CA LYS A 137 -0.40 14.24 23.45
C LYS A 137 0.85 14.50 22.58
N TYR A 138 2.00 14.04 23.01
CA TYR A 138 3.27 14.22 22.29
C TYR A 138 3.70 12.99 21.52
N TRP A 139 2.82 11.99 21.44
CA TRP A 139 3.13 10.82 20.65
C TRP A 139 3.16 11.16 19.17
N SER A 140 4.20 10.70 18.48
CA SER A 140 4.25 10.66 17.03
C SER A 140 5.08 9.49 16.54
N LYS A 141 4.88 9.11 15.32
CA LYS A 141 5.65 8.12 14.57
C LYS A 141 5.86 8.61 13.16
N THR A 142 7.11 8.54 12.72
CA THR A 142 7.53 8.95 11.37
C THR A 142 7.95 7.74 10.56
N PHE A 143 7.56 7.71 9.31
CA PHE A 143 7.90 6.70 8.33
C PHE A 143 8.40 7.38 7.05
N TRP A 144 9.29 6.70 6.35
CA TRP A 144 9.87 7.16 5.09
C TRP A 144 9.45 6.23 3.97
N LEU A 145 8.96 6.80 2.87
CA LEU A 145 8.52 6.05 1.69
C LEU A 145 9.22 6.60 0.45
N ASP A 146 9.64 5.70 -0.45
CA ASP A 146 10.11 6.12 -1.76
C ASP A 146 8.90 6.35 -2.67
N VAL A 147 8.73 7.59 -3.11
CA VAL A 147 7.59 8.01 -3.94
C VAL A 147 8.07 8.56 -5.29
N THR A 148 9.24 8.13 -5.72
CA THR A 148 9.90 8.62 -6.95
C THR A 148 9.06 8.36 -8.20
N GLU A 149 8.27 7.27 -8.23
CA GLU A 149 7.38 6.99 -9.35
C GLU A 149 6.28 8.04 -9.56
N TYR A 150 5.98 8.85 -8.54
CA TYR A 150 5.00 9.95 -8.64
C TYR A 150 5.64 11.27 -9.12
N LEU A 151 6.93 11.27 -9.50
CA LEU A 151 7.65 12.47 -9.92
C LEU A 151 6.88 13.33 -10.95
N PRO A 152 6.18 12.79 -11.97
CA PRO A 152 5.41 13.59 -12.91
C PRO A 152 4.32 14.46 -12.26
N MET A 153 3.79 14.01 -11.12
CA MET A 153 2.72 14.71 -10.38
C MET A 153 3.30 15.64 -9.30
N LEU A 154 4.53 15.38 -8.83
CA LEU A 154 5.16 16.04 -7.69
C LEU A 154 6.04 17.24 -8.10
N SER A 155 5.45 18.23 -8.79
CA SER A 155 6.17 19.46 -9.19
C SER A 155 5.25 20.68 -9.22
N GLY A 156 5.74 21.88 -8.86
CA GLY A 156 4.94 23.11 -8.80
C GLY A 156 3.78 23.03 -7.83
N ALA A 157 2.73 23.84 -8.03
CA ALA A 157 1.53 23.75 -7.20
C ALA A 157 0.85 22.37 -7.35
N THR A 158 0.79 21.60 -6.29
CA THR A 158 0.30 20.21 -6.31
C THR A 158 -0.73 20.00 -5.22
N ASN A 159 -1.88 19.45 -5.61
CA ASN A 159 -2.97 19.15 -4.71
C ASN A 159 -2.80 17.76 -4.08
N PHE A 160 -2.99 17.70 -2.78
CA PHE A 160 -3.01 16.48 -1.98
C PHE A 160 -4.34 16.34 -1.27
N TYR A 161 -4.71 15.10 -1.02
CA TYR A 161 -5.92 14.77 -0.28
C TYR A 161 -5.59 13.68 0.73
N ILE A 162 -6.04 13.87 1.97
CA ILE A 162 -5.97 12.83 3.00
C ILE A 162 -7.38 12.38 3.31
N TYR A 163 -7.68 11.14 2.98
CA TYR A 163 -8.89 10.48 3.46
C TYR A 163 -8.64 9.92 4.86
N TYR A 164 -9.59 10.13 5.74
CA TYR A 164 -9.59 9.55 7.08
C TYR A 164 -10.93 8.84 7.32
N GLY A 165 -10.89 7.52 7.45
CA GLY A 165 -12.05 6.67 7.70
C GLY A 165 -12.28 6.37 9.18
N GLY A 166 -11.92 7.28 10.06
CA GLY A 166 -11.96 7.07 11.49
C GLY A 166 -13.21 7.61 12.18
N TRP A 167 -13.27 7.38 13.46
CA TRP A 167 -14.28 7.92 14.36
C TRP A 167 -13.67 8.25 15.72
N ASP A 168 -13.89 9.46 16.17
CA ASP A 168 -13.47 9.93 17.48
C ASP A 168 -14.69 10.26 18.34
N ALA A 169 -14.82 9.63 19.49
CA ALA A 169 -15.97 9.77 20.37
C ALA A 169 -16.14 11.19 20.96
N ASN A 170 -15.06 11.96 20.99
CA ASN A 170 -15.05 13.32 21.51
C ASN A 170 -13.83 14.10 21.02
N ASP A 171 -13.84 15.41 21.23
CA ASP A 171 -12.79 16.32 20.79
C ASP A 171 -11.51 16.31 21.67
N ASN A 172 -11.34 15.32 22.52
CA ASN A 172 -10.18 15.24 23.40
C ASN A 172 -8.96 14.53 22.77
N ARG A 173 -9.20 13.68 21.79
CA ARG A 173 -8.19 12.88 21.11
C ARG A 173 -8.50 12.86 19.62
N ALA A 174 -7.47 12.86 18.81
CA ALA A 174 -7.58 12.68 17.37
C ALA A 174 -6.19 12.32 16.81
N HIS A 175 -6.14 11.90 15.56
CA HIS A 175 -4.90 11.73 14.84
C HIS A 175 -4.52 13.01 14.11
N THR A 176 -3.21 13.19 13.87
CA THR A 176 -2.69 14.17 12.92
C THR A 176 -1.84 13.48 11.89
N ALA A 177 -1.81 14.03 10.69
CA ALA A 177 -0.89 13.61 9.63
C ALA A 177 -0.12 14.83 9.11
N THR A 178 1.18 14.69 9.03
CA THR A 178 2.09 15.67 8.42
C THR A 178 2.90 14.96 7.36
N ILE A 179 3.05 15.57 6.19
CA ILE A 179 3.91 15.06 5.13
C ILE A 179 5.04 16.04 4.83
N THR A 180 6.23 15.50 4.56
CA THR A 180 7.34 16.27 4.01
C THR A 180 7.91 15.53 2.82
N LEU A 181 8.01 16.22 1.69
CA LEU A 181 8.62 15.69 0.47
C LEU A 181 10.07 16.16 0.39
N HIS A 182 11.00 15.22 0.30
CA HIS A 182 12.43 15.44 0.20
C HIS A 182 12.91 15.06 -1.19
N TYR A 183 13.46 16.04 -1.92
CA TYR A 183 13.94 15.89 -3.29
C TYR A 183 15.47 15.80 -3.31
N TYR A 184 15.98 14.76 -3.95
CA TYR A 184 17.42 14.51 -4.08
C TYR A 184 17.83 14.65 -5.53
N LYS A 185 18.83 15.53 -5.78
CA LYS A 185 19.39 15.69 -7.11
C LYS A 185 20.30 14.53 -7.48
N GLY A 186 20.18 14.11 -8.73
CA GLY A 186 20.98 13.08 -9.36
C GLY A 186 20.53 12.84 -10.79
N THR A 187 21.13 11.86 -11.44
CA THR A 187 20.70 11.44 -12.79
C THR A 187 19.69 10.32 -12.66
N PRO A 188 18.43 10.53 -13.07
CA PRO A 188 17.42 9.46 -13.03
C PRO A 188 17.89 8.24 -13.84
N LYS A 189 17.79 7.07 -13.24
CA LYS A 189 18.10 5.80 -13.93
C LYS A 189 17.08 5.50 -15.02
N ARG A 190 15.84 5.89 -14.78
CA ARG A 190 14.69 5.76 -15.67
C ARG A 190 13.72 6.90 -15.37
N ASN A 191 12.93 7.30 -16.35
CA ASN A 191 11.89 8.32 -16.18
C ASN A 191 10.52 7.68 -16.31
N VAL A 192 9.57 8.13 -15.50
CA VAL A 192 8.17 7.74 -15.66
C VAL A 192 7.61 8.51 -16.86
N VAL A 193 7.13 7.78 -17.85
CA VAL A 193 6.55 8.32 -19.09
C VAL A 193 5.08 7.94 -19.27
N PHE A 194 4.57 7.05 -18.42
CA PHE A 194 3.19 6.61 -18.45
C PHE A 194 2.71 6.31 -17.03
N THR A 195 1.52 6.78 -16.69
CA THR A 195 0.80 6.45 -15.46
C THR A 195 -0.64 6.15 -15.82
N HIS A 196 -1.19 5.11 -15.22
CA HIS A 196 -2.59 4.76 -15.44
C HIS A 196 -3.16 4.12 -14.18
N GLU A 197 -4.35 4.55 -13.76
CA GLU A 197 -5.07 3.92 -12.68
C GLU A 197 -5.87 2.74 -13.24
N LEU A 198 -5.55 1.53 -12.76
CA LEU A 198 -6.23 0.32 -13.21
C LEU A 198 -7.48 0.02 -12.38
N TYR A 199 -7.33 0.09 -11.05
CA TYR A 199 -8.43 -0.12 -10.10
C TYR A 199 -8.35 0.88 -8.95
N ASP A 200 -9.49 1.44 -8.58
CA ASP A 200 -9.64 2.32 -7.43
C ASP A 200 -10.99 2.13 -6.75
N SER A 201 -11.01 1.41 -5.62
CA SER A 201 -12.21 1.21 -4.84
C SER A 201 -12.72 2.47 -4.14
N SER A 202 -11.89 3.52 -4.03
CA SER A 202 -12.29 4.78 -3.40
C SER A 202 -13.32 5.55 -4.23
N LYS A 203 -13.45 5.22 -5.50
CA LYS A 203 -14.43 5.80 -6.43
C LYS A 203 -15.82 5.17 -6.34
N ASP A 204 -15.92 3.98 -5.76
CA ASP A 204 -17.20 3.34 -5.48
C ASP A 204 -17.80 3.91 -4.18
N GLY A 205 -18.67 4.89 -4.32
CA GLY A 205 -19.24 5.68 -3.22
C GLY A 205 -20.12 4.92 -2.21
N ASN A 206 -20.13 3.60 -2.22
CA ASN A 206 -21.08 2.78 -1.46
C ASN A 206 -20.57 2.25 -0.12
N SER A 207 -19.33 2.52 0.28
CA SER A 207 -18.82 2.04 1.57
C SER A 207 -18.22 3.17 2.41
N GLY A 208 -18.50 3.17 3.68
CA GLY A 208 -17.90 4.10 4.64
C GLY A 208 -16.37 3.97 4.77
N TYR A 209 -15.78 2.89 4.22
CA TYR A 209 -14.34 2.64 4.21
C TYR A 209 -13.71 2.81 2.83
N ARG A 210 -14.46 3.23 1.82
CA ARG A 210 -13.99 3.34 0.43
C ARG A 210 -13.39 2.04 -0.14
N GLY A 211 -13.96 0.90 0.26
CA GLY A 211 -13.58 -0.42 -0.18
C GLY A 211 -14.69 -1.12 -0.95
N TRP A 212 -14.35 -2.23 -1.60
CA TRP A 212 -15.30 -3.12 -2.20
C TRP A 212 -15.66 -4.24 -1.23
N ALA A 213 -16.97 -4.49 -1.06
CA ALA A 213 -17.44 -5.58 -0.23
C ALA A 213 -16.91 -6.92 -0.74
N TYR A 214 -16.48 -7.76 0.20
CA TYR A 214 -15.91 -9.06 -0.09
C TYR A 214 -16.74 -10.15 0.56
N GLY A 215 -17.22 -11.06 -0.25
CA GLY A 215 -17.99 -12.20 0.24
C GLY A 215 -19.41 -11.85 0.69
N VAL A 216 -19.99 -10.78 0.22
CA VAL A 216 -21.39 -10.42 0.49
C VAL A 216 -22.25 -10.82 -0.71
N ALA A 217 -23.35 -11.52 -0.47
CA ALA A 217 -24.27 -11.92 -1.52
C ALA A 217 -24.76 -10.70 -2.34
N GLY A 218 -24.62 -10.78 -3.67
CA GLY A 218 -24.97 -9.69 -4.58
C GLY A 218 -23.90 -8.59 -4.74
N HIS A 219 -22.74 -8.73 -4.08
CA HIS A 219 -21.59 -7.85 -4.24
C HIS A 219 -20.37 -8.68 -4.65
N ASP A 220 -20.24 -8.93 -5.93
CA ASP A 220 -19.10 -9.66 -6.47
C ASP A 220 -17.93 -8.69 -6.69
N ILE A 221 -16.83 -8.89 -5.97
CA ILE A 221 -15.63 -8.08 -6.11
C ILE A 221 -14.93 -8.33 -7.44
N GLU A 222 -15.12 -9.50 -8.05
CA GLU A 222 -14.60 -9.86 -9.37
C GLU A 222 -15.48 -9.35 -10.53
N ASP A 223 -16.57 -8.64 -10.23
CA ASP A 223 -17.39 -8.00 -11.25
C ASP A 223 -16.56 -7.05 -12.12
N VAL A 224 -16.88 -7.00 -13.41
CA VAL A 224 -16.19 -6.15 -14.39
C VAL A 224 -16.14 -4.66 -13.99
N SER A 225 -17.08 -4.19 -13.20
CA SER A 225 -17.08 -2.82 -12.67
C SER A 225 -16.06 -2.61 -11.53
N ARG A 226 -15.48 -3.68 -10.98
CA ARG A 226 -14.53 -3.67 -9.85
C ARG A 226 -13.19 -4.27 -10.27
N LEU A 227 -12.86 -5.49 -9.85
CA LEU A 227 -11.58 -6.15 -10.17
C LEU A 227 -11.57 -6.88 -11.53
N GLY A 228 -12.64 -6.90 -12.30
CA GLY A 228 -12.66 -7.58 -13.58
C GLY A 228 -11.66 -7.03 -14.59
N GLU A 229 -11.44 -7.80 -15.65
CA GLU A 229 -10.48 -7.54 -16.71
C GLU A 229 -10.50 -6.09 -17.24
N ARG A 230 -9.33 -5.51 -17.43
CA ARG A 230 -9.11 -4.18 -18.03
C ARG A 230 -8.25 -4.28 -19.27
N ILE A 231 -8.66 -3.58 -20.33
CA ILE A 231 -7.89 -3.44 -21.57
C ILE A 231 -7.19 -2.08 -21.55
N VAL A 232 -5.86 -2.10 -21.59
CA VAL A 232 -5.04 -0.89 -21.49
C VAL A 232 -4.10 -0.80 -22.68
N GLU A 233 -4.08 0.34 -23.36
CA GLU A 233 -3.11 0.65 -24.41
C GLU A 233 -1.87 1.26 -23.78
N ILE A 234 -0.72 0.63 -24.00
CA ILE A 234 0.58 1.05 -23.44
C ILE A 234 1.37 1.78 -24.54
N PRO A 235 1.78 3.03 -24.31
CA PRO A 235 2.54 3.80 -25.28
C PRO A 235 3.87 3.16 -25.67
N ASP A 236 4.31 3.37 -26.91
CA ASP A 236 5.55 2.78 -27.48
C ASP A 236 6.83 3.21 -26.76
N GLU A 237 6.85 4.38 -26.14
CA GLU A 237 7.97 4.87 -25.34
C GLU A 237 8.18 4.10 -24.05
N VAL A 238 7.20 3.35 -23.57
CA VAL A 238 7.32 2.51 -22.37
C VAL A 238 8.21 1.31 -22.67
N LYS A 239 9.33 1.20 -21.95
CA LYS A 239 10.27 0.08 -22.06
C LYS A 239 10.19 -0.88 -20.86
N THR A 240 9.79 -0.37 -19.71
CA THR A 240 9.51 -1.16 -18.51
C THR A 240 8.14 -0.77 -17.98
N LEU A 241 7.31 -1.76 -17.63
CA LEU A 241 5.99 -1.56 -17.05
C LEU A 241 5.91 -2.24 -15.70
N GLU A 242 5.51 -1.50 -14.70
CA GLU A 242 5.30 -1.99 -13.34
C GLU A 242 3.87 -1.72 -12.89
N MET A 243 3.26 -2.71 -12.27
CA MET A 243 1.96 -2.62 -11.62
C MET A 243 2.18 -2.49 -10.11
N ARG A 244 1.73 -1.38 -9.52
CA ARG A 244 1.75 -1.14 -8.08
C ARG A 244 0.39 -1.52 -7.51
N ILE A 245 0.38 -2.45 -6.56
CA ILE A 245 -0.84 -3.01 -5.98
C ILE A 245 -0.86 -2.71 -4.47
N ALA A 246 -1.89 -1.98 -4.03
CA ALA A 246 -2.19 -1.68 -2.64
C ALA A 246 -3.57 -2.25 -2.29
N ILE A 247 -3.60 -3.40 -1.61
CA ILE A 247 -4.83 -4.06 -1.14
C ILE A 247 -4.73 -4.26 0.35
N THR A 248 -5.77 -3.85 1.08
CA THR A 248 -5.91 -4.11 2.52
C THR A 248 -7.34 -4.55 2.83
N GLY A 249 -7.48 -5.54 3.69
CA GLY A 249 -8.79 -6.01 4.14
C GLY A 249 -9.21 -5.33 5.44
N HIS A 250 -10.47 -4.95 5.51
CA HIS A 250 -11.07 -4.23 6.64
C HIS A 250 -12.45 -4.75 6.96
N GLY A 251 -12.85 -4.52 8.20
CA GLY A 251 -14.13 -4.99 8.70
C GLY A 251 -14.15 -6.49 8.93
N HIS A 252 -15.10 -6.93 9.70
CA HIS A 252 -15.30 -8.34 10.02
C HIS A 252 -16.77 -8.61 10.23
N ASP A 253 -17.17 -9.87 10.07
CA ASP A 253 -18.49 -10.33 10.42
C ASP A 253 -18.59 -10.58 11.93
N GLN A 254 -19.71 -10.23 12.52
CA GLN A 254 -19.93 -10.46 13.95
C GLN A 254 -20.41 -11.90 14.21
N GLY A 255 -19.64 -12.60 14.99
CA GLY A 255 -20.11 -13.79 15.69
C GLY A 255 -19.70 -15.15 15.13
N SER A 256 -18.88 -15.22 14.13
CA SER A 256 -18.41 -16.47 13.56
C SER A 256 -16.95 -16.76 13.85
N PHE A 257 -16.57 -18.03 13.80
CA PHE A 257 -15.22 -18.49 14.08
C PHE A 257 -14.60 -19.13 12.84
N VAL A 258 -13.44 -18.64 12.43
CA VAL A 258 -12.66 -19.24 11.34
C VAL A 258 -11.43 -19.91 11.91
N GLU A 259 -11.40 -21.24 11.89
CA GLU A 259 -10.23 -22.00 12.37
C GLU A 259 -8.97 -21.73 11.54
N ARG A 260 -9.11 -21.46 10.25
CA ARG A 260 -8.01 -21.23 9.31
C ARG A 260 -7.11 -20.06 9.74
N THR A 261 -7.70 -18.99 10.23
CA THR A 261 -6.98 -17.77 10.64
C THR A 261 -6.65 -17.75 12.13
N GLY A 262 -7.22 -18.66 12.92
CA GLY A 262 -7.13 -18.63 14.37
C GLY A 262 -7.98 -17.53 15.03
N TYR A 263 -8.76 -16.79 14.25
CA TYR A 263 -9.64 -15.73 14.72
C TYR A 263 -11.10 -16.14 14.68
N ARG A 264 -11.91 -15.51 15.51
CA ARG A 264 -13.32 -15.86 15.67
C ARG A 264 -14.22 -14.99 14.81
N THR A 265 -13.94 -14.95 13.51
CA THR A 265 -14.80 -14.22 12.57
C THR A 265 -14.86 -14.98 11.24
N LEU A 266 -16.04 -15.32 10.76
CA LEU A 266 -16.25 -15.73 9.38
C LEU A 266 -16.15 -14.48 8.50
N ASN A 267 -15.55 -14.62 7.33
CA ASN A 267 -15.47 -13.52 6.35
C ASN A 267 -14.80 -12.25 6.89
N ALA A 268 -13.85 -12.42 7.78
CA ALA A 268 -13.10 -11.29 8.31
C ALA A 268 -12.04 -10.86 7.31
N ALA A 269 -12.35 -9.98 6.38
CA ALA A 269 -11.34 -9.40 5.51
C ALA A 269 -10.19 -8.79 6.30
N GLU A 270 -10.47 -8.24 7.48
CA GLU A 270 -9.47 -7.67 8.39
C GLU A 270 -8.46 -8.68 8.91
N PHE A 271 -8.90 -9.88 9.28
CA PHE A 271 -8.07 -10.92 9.91
C PHE A 271 -7.83 -12.13 9.01
N ASP A 272 -8.28 -12.08 7.76
CA ASP A 272 -8.10 -13.17 6.84
C ASP A 272 -6.72 -13.10 6.14
N HIS A 273 -6.24 -14.27 5.67
CA HIS A 273 -4.98 -14.43 4.97
C HIS A 273 -5.29 -14.90 3.56
N ASN A 274 -5.55 -13.95 2.67
CA ASN A 274 -5.90 -14.24 1.30
C ASN A 274 -4.73 -13.98 0.36
N TYR A 275 -4.85 -14.48 -0.86
CA TYR A 275 -3.95 -14.15 -1.95
C TYR A 275 -4.73 -13.61 -3.15
N TYR A 276 -4.00 -13.02 -4.06
CA TYR A 276 -4.47 -12.66 -5.38
C TYR A 276 -3.48 -13.13 -6.45
N GLU A 277 -3.95 -13.26 -7.66
CA GLU A 277 -3.18 -13.60 -8.84
C GLU A 277 -3.24 -12.46 -9.85
N VAL A 278 -2.10 -12.11 -10.43
CA VAL A 278 -2.01 -11.15 -11.54
C VAL A 278 -2.13 -11.92 -12.84
N VAL A 279 -3.02 -11.50 -13.71
CA VAL A 279 -3.21 -12.10 -15.03
C VAL A 279 -2.89 -11.07 -16.11
N VAL A 280 -2.06 -11.44 -17.05
CA VAL A 280 -1.66 -10.60 -18.19
C VAL A 280 -1.92 -11.35 -19.48
N ASN A 281 -2.75 -10.81 -20.36
CA ASN A 281 -3.17 -11.44 -21.63
C ASN A 281 -3.63 -12.90 -21.43
N GLY A 282 -4.45 -13.13 -20.40
CA GLY A 282 -4.98 -14.44 -20.04
C GLY A 282 -3.95 -15.40 -19.42
N THR A 283 -2.74 -14.94 -19.12
CA THR A 283 -1.70 -15.76 -18.48
C THR A 283 -1.51 -15.33 -17.04
N THR A 284 -1.73 -16.26 -16.11
CA THR A 284 -1.54 -16.03 -14.67
C THR A 284 -0.04 -15.98 -14.32
N ALA A 285 0.34 -15.03 -13.48
CA ALA A 285 1.69 -14.92 -12.96
C ALA A 285 2.09 -16.16 -12.14
N GLU A 286 3.38 -16.54 -12.18
CA GLU A 286 3.90 -17.71 -11.45
C GLU A 286 3.80 -17.56 -9.93
N LYS A 287 3.91 -16.33 -9.42
CA LYS A 287 3.81 -16.02 -8.00
C LYS A 287 2.44 -15.44 -7.67
N LYS A 288 2.00 -15.65 -6.45
CA LYS A 288 0.82 -15.01 -5.88
C LYS A 288 1.23 -13.80 -5.04
N GLY A 289 0.38 -12.79 -4.97
CA GLY A 289 0.48 -11.71 -4.00
C GLY A 289 -0.34 -12.06 -2.76
N TYR A 290 0.25 -11.91 -1.58
CA TYR A 290 -0.46 -12.25 -0.34
C TYR A 290 -1.00 -10.98 0.33
N ILE A 291 -2.30 -11.00 0.62
CA ILE A 291 -2.99 -9.95 1.40
C ILE A 291 -2.82 -10.34 2.87
N PHE A 292 -1.62 -10.15 3.36
CA PHE A 292 -1.22 -10.59 4.69
C PHE A 292 -0.10 -9.71 5.25
N TYR A 293 -0.18 -9.42 6.55
CA TYR A 293 0.86 -8.77 7.32
C TYR A 293 0.94 -9.39 8.71
N SER A 294 2.13 -9.85 9.11
CA SER A 294 2.37 -10.31 10.47
C SER A 294 2.58 -9.12 11.41
N ASN A 295 1.78 -9.05 12.44
CA ASN A 295 1.88 -7.99 13.46
C ASN A 295 2.87 -8.31 14.59
N SER A 296 3.66 -9.40 14.47
CA SER A 296 4.63 -9.80 15.49
C SER A 296 5.62 -8.70 15.85
N ASP A 297 5.98 -7.86 14.86
CA ASP A 297 6.96 -6.78 15.00
C ASP A 297 6.33 -5.39 15.19
N THR A 298 5.00 -5.32 15.29
CA THR A 298 4.28 -4.07 15.56
C THR A 298 4.59 -3.59 16.98
N TYR A 299 4.90 -2.31 17.14
CA TYR A 299 5.20 -1.74 18.44
C TYR A 299 4.00 -1.82 19.38
N LYS A 300 4.29 -1.98 20.70
CA LYS A 300 3.28 -2.17 21.73
C LYS A 300 2.34 -0.97 21.83
N GLN A 301 1.04 -1.24 21.80
CA GLN A 301 -0.04 -0.29 21.89
C GLN A 301 -1.25 -0.93 22.59
N ALA A 302 -2.38 -0.24 22.69
CA ALA A 302 -3.63 -0.81 23.17
C ALA A 302 -4.29 -1.71 22.10
N GLY A 303 -5.44 -2.32 22.42
CA GLY A 303 -6.25 -3.08 21.47
C GLY A 303 -5.63 -4.39 21.00
N THR A 304 -6.02 -4.80 19.81
CA THR A 304 -5.66 -6.08 19.20
C THR A 304 -4.47 -5.99 18.24
N TYR A 305 -3.52 -5.12 18.52
CA TYR A 305 -2.36 -4.83 17.66
C TYR A 305 -1.49 -6.06 17.35
N TYR A 306 -1.52 -7.07 18.19
CA TYR A 306 -0.71 -8.29 18.07
C TYR A 306 -1.30 -9.35 17.14
N TYR A 307 -2.50 -9.12 16.60
CA TYR A 307 -3.08 -10.01 15.61
C TYR A 307 -2.57 -9.68 14.21
N ASP A 308 -2.30 -10.72 13.43
CA ASP A 308 -2.03 -10.60 12.02
C ASP A 308 -3.25 -10.02 11.29
N ARG A 309 -3.00 -9.28 10.21
CA ARG A 309 -4.01 -8.54 9.47
C ARG A 309 -3.88 -8.78 7.96
N ALA A 310 -4.94 -8.45 7.25
CA ALA A 310 -4.97 -8.45 5.80
C ALA A 310 -4.16 -7.27 5.23
N ASN A 311 -2.84 -7.46 5.19
CA ASN A 311 -1.84 -6.56 4.61
C ASN A 311 -1.66 -5.20 5.29
N TRP A 312 -1.91 -5.09 6.60
CA TRP A 312 -1.67 -3.88 7.36
C TRP A 312 -1.38 -4.14 8.84
N GLY A 313 -0.76 -3.18 9.51
CA GLY A 313 -0.53 -3.18 10.95
C GLY A 313 -0.98 -1.87 11.58
N PRO A 314 -1.63 -1.88 12.78
CA PRO A 314 -2.00 -0.67 13.47
C PRO A 314 -0.80 0.23 13.77
N GLY A 315 -0.86 1.48 13.37
CA GLY A 315 0.21 2.47 13.52
C GLY A 315 1.29 2.41 12.46
N LEU A 316 1.07 1.72 11.33
CA LEU A 316 2.06 1.53 10.26
C LEU A 316 1.47 1.90 8.88
N PRO A 317 2.33 2.31 7.92
CA PRO A 317 1.98 2.24 6.51
C PRO A 317 1.77 0.77 6.08
N ILE A 318 0.98 0.57 5.05
CA ILE A 318 0.68 -0.76 4.50
C ILE A 318 1.83 -1.29 3.66
N ASN A 319 1.85 -2.61 3.40
CA ASN A 319 2.67 -3.18 2.36
C ASN A 319 2.07 -2.87 0.98
N VAL A 320 2.96 -2.61 0.02
CA VAL A 320 2.63 -2.37 -1.38
C VAL A 320 3.41 -3.37 -2.23
N HIS A 321 2.72 -4.04 -3.13
CA HIS A 321 3.35 -5.00 -4.02
C HIS A 321 3.62 -4.37 -5.38
N TYR A 322 4.79 -4.68 -5.95
CA TYR A 322 5.19 -4.25 -7.28
C TYR A 322 5.36 -5.47 -8.18
N TRP A 323 4.73 -5.42 -9.33
CA TRP A 323 4.80 -6.46 -10.34
C TRP A 323 5.38 -5.90 -11.60
N LYS A 324 6.49 -6.47 -12.07
CA LYS A 324 7.07 -6.16 -13.37
C LYS A 324 6.37 -7.01 -14.42
N ILE A 325 5.82 -6.35 -15.44
CA ILE A 325 5.22 -7.01 -16.60
C ILE A 325 6.31 -7.15 -17.65
N ALA A 326 6.56 -8.38 -18.11
CA ALA A 326 7.55 -8.65 -19.14
C ALA A 326 7.14 -7.98 -20.46
N ARG A 327 8.10 -7.30 -21.08
CA ARG A 327 7.88 -6.61 -22.34
C ARG A 327 8.07 -7.60 -23.51
N PRO A 328 7.05 -7.81 -24.37
CA PRO A 328 7.20 -8.57 -25.61
C PRO A 328 8.22 -7.91 -26.56
N GLU A 329 8.79 -8.68 -27.50
CA GLU A 329 9.76 -8.15 -28.48
C GLU A 329 9.16 -7.05 -29.36
N GLU A 330 7.89 -7.16 -29.71
CA GLU A 330 7.10 -6.18 -30.49
C GLU A 330 6.68 -4.92 -29.67
N GLY A 331 6.90 -4.91 -28.38
CA GLY A 331 6.41 -3.87 -27.48
C GLY A 331 5.21 -4.35 -26.66
N PHE A 332 4.71 -3.50 -25.76
CA PHE A 332 3.55 -3.86 -24.93
C PHE A 332 2.25 -3.85 -25.73
N GLY A 333 2.07 -2.83 -26.60
CA GLY A 333 0.81 -2.66 -27.34
C GLY A 333 -0.40 -2.54 -26.40
N THR A 334 -1.47 -3.26 -26.73
CA THR A 334 -2.66 -3.35 -25.89
C THR A 334 -2.54 -4.57 -25.00
N LEU A 335 -2.68 -4.37 -23.68
CA LEU A 335 -2.67 -5.44 -22.69
C LEU A 335 -4.06 -5.67 -22.11
N SER A 336 -4.40 -6.94 -21.91
CA SER A 336 -5.47 -7.36 -21.01
C SER A 336 -4.85 -7.62 -19.64
N LEU A 337 -5.33 -6.93 -18.62
CA LEU A 337 -4.86 -7.01 -17.25
C LEU A 337 -6.01 -7.36 -16.32
N ASP A 338 -5.76 -8.31 -15.44
CA ASP A 338 -6.75 -8.77 -14.48
C ASP A 338 -6.10 -9.10 -13.13
N LEU A 339 -6.89 -9.07 -12.06
CA LEU A 339 -6.45 -9.33 -10.71
C LEU A 339 -7.49 -10.20 -10.02
N ASN A 340 -7.19 -11.49 -9.91
CA ASN A 340 -8.10 -12.47 -9.34
C ASN A 340 -7.80 -12.70 -7.86
N LEU A 341 -8.79 -12.51 -6.99
CA LEU A 341 -8.67 -12.87 -5.58
C LEU A 341 -8.83 -14.39 -5.38
N GLU A 342 -8.31 -14.89 -4.27
CA GLU A 342 -8.61 -16.23 -3.80
C GLU A 342 -10.13 -16.43 -3.69
N GLU A 343 -10.62 -17.57 -4.20
CA GLU A 343 -12.04 -17.92 -4.10
C GLU A 343 -12.51 -17.87 -2.64
N PHE A 344 -13.58 -17.15 -2.43
CA PHE A 344 -14.11 -16.89 -1.12
C PHE A 344 -15.60 -17.26 -1.03
N ILE A 345 -15.94 -18.01 0.00
CA ILE A 345 -17.32 -18.36 0.29
C ILE A 345 -17.80 -17.53 1.48
N SER A 346 -18.72 -16.61 1.22
CA SER A 346 -19.34 -15.82 2.26
C SER A 346 -20.58 -16.47 2.82
N GLU A 347 -20.66 -16.50 4.15
CA GLU A 347 -21.89 -16.83 4.85
C GLU A 347 -22.65 -15.58 5.36
N MET A 348 -22.17 -14.38 5.01
CA MET A 348 -22.84 -13.14 5.39
C MET A 348 -24.21 -13.04 4.72
N THR A 349 -25.22 -12.79 5.51
CA THR A 349 -26.53 -12.42 4.99
C THR A 349 -26.55 -10.92 4.74
N ALA A 350 -27.02 -10.48 3.57
CA ALA A 350 -27.03 -9.08 3.09
C ALA A 350 -27.79 -8.08 4.00
N THR A 351 -28.27 -8.51 5.15
CA THR A 351 -29.02 -7.67 6.10
C THR A 351 -28.15 -6.97 7.16
N ASN A 352 -26.88 -7.33 7.29
CA ASN A 352 -25.96 -6.67 8.21
C ASN A 352 -25.07 -5.70 7.44
N ALA A 353 -25.58 -4.50 7.15
CA ALA A 353 -24.80 -3.42 6.55
C ALA A 353 -23.71 -2.86 7.47
N GLU A 354 -23.75 -3.20 8.76
CA GLU A 354 -22.75 -2.80 9.74
C GLU A 354 -21.66 -3.87 9.86
N GLY A 355 -20.41 -3.51 9.60
CA GLY A 355 -19.27 -4.41 9.72
C GLY A 355 -19.04 -5.33 8.50
N VAL A 356 -19.48 -4.92 7.32
CA VAL A 356 -19.22 -5.66 6.08
C VAL A 356 -17.72 -5.77 5.85
N ALA A 357 -17.25 -7.01 5.68
CA ALA A 357 -15.89 -7.28 5.25
C ALA A 357 -15.65 -6.71 3.85
N GLN A 358 -14.55 -5.99 3.66
CA GLN A 358 -14.26 -5.32 2.40
C GLN A 358 -12.77 -5.17 2.17
N TYR A 359 -12.37 -5.10 0.90
CA TYR A 359 -11.02 -4.74 0.50
C TYR A 359 -10.98 -3.31 -0.01
N ILE A 360 -10.04 -2.52 0.51
CA ILE A 360 -9.66 -1.26 -0.10
C ILE A 360 -8.57 -1.58 -1.11
N VAL A 361 -8.87 -1.30 -2.39
CA VAL A 361 -8.02 -1.66 -3.52
C VAL A 361 -7.60 -0.39 -4.25
N GLN A 362 -6.32 -0.25 -4.51
CA GLN A 362 -5.80 0.64 -5.53
C GLN A 362 -4.67 -0.03 -6.31
N VAL A 363 -4.78 -0.02 -7.63
CA VAL A 363 -3.79 -0.57 -8.55
C VAL A 363 -3.46 0.45 -9.61
N ASN A 364 -2.17 0.79 -9.70
CA ASN A 364 -1.66 1.75 -10.67
C ASN A 364 -0.59 1.12 -11.55
N LEU A 365 -0.55 1.52 -12.82
CA LEU A 365 0.52 1.19 -13.75
C LEU A 365 1.50 2.37 -13.83
N PHE A 366 2.79 2.05 -13.77
CA PHE A 366 3.88 2.99 -14.02
C PHE A 366 4.74 2.46 -15.15
N GLY A 367 4.79 3.22 -16.24
CA GLY A 367 5.62 2.93 -17.40
C GLY A 367 6.86 3.81 -17.43
N TYR A 368 8.00 3.20 -17.74
CA TYR A 368 9.30 3.87 -17.75
C TYR A 368 9.97 3.79 -19.12
N ASP A 369 10.81 4.79 -19.42
CA ASP A 369 11.54 4.94 -20.69
C ASP A 369 12.76 3.99 -20.84
N LYS A 370 13.09 3.23 -19.78
CA LYS A 370 14.22 2.29 -19.75
C LYS A 370 13.87 1.07 -18.93
#